data_65317bea45526a1f1dac41dd07cf14a8
#
_entry.id   65317bea45526a1f1dac41dd07cf14a8
#
_cell.length_a   1.000
_cell.length_b   1.000
_cell.length_c   1.000
_cell.angle_alpha   90.00
_cell.angle_beta   90.00
_cell.angle_gamma   90.00
#
_symmetry.space_group_name_H-M   'P 1'
#
loop_
_entity.id
_entity.type
_entity.pdbx_description
1 polymer ?
#
loop_
_entity_poly.entity_id
_entity_poly.type
_entity_poly.pdbx_seq_one_letter_code
_entity_poly.pdbx_strand_id
1 'polypeptide(L)'
;MNWKKILRWGAGVVTVCLLALVGGSLYLLHYSLQPLATIEAKNASSYKYMYEEYPFLRPWVDSLHRAGALRDTSILGREGERLHALYVRAPRPTDRTAVIVHGYTDNAVRMLMIGYLYNRDLGFNILLPDLYYHGESAGRAIQMGWKDRLDVLRWMEVANGLFGGRTRMVVHGISMGAATTMMVSGEVQQPYVRCFVEDCGYTSVWDEFAKELREQFHLPAFPLLDVASGLCGVKFGWTFREASSLKQVARCGLPMLFIHGDADDYVPTWMVYPLYDAKPGEKELWIVPGATHAMSYHDQREEYTRRVGEFVGRYIPEN
;
A
#
# COMPACT_ATOMS: atom_id res chain seq x y z
N MET A 1 -13.80 -36.57 -45.73
CA MET A 1 -12.90 -35.84 -44.78
C MET A 1 -12.66 -36.76 -43.57
N ASN A 2 -11.40 -37.07 -43.20
CA ASN A 2 -11.09 -38.09 -42.19
C ASN A 2 -11.33 -37.49 -40.79
N TRP A 3 -12.43 -37.84 -40.11
CA TRP A 3 -12.86 -37.34 -38.79
C TRP A 3 -11.73 -37.42 -37.73
N LYS A 4 -10.90 -38.46 -37.75
CA LYS A 4 -9.75 -38.61 -36.85
C LYS A 4 -8.66 -37.54 -37.06
N LYS A 5 -8.47 -37.08 -38.31
CA LYS A 5 -7.54 -35.97 -38.60
C LYS A 5 -8.08 -34.64 -38.08
N ILE A 6 -9.38 -34.38 -38.26
CA ILE A 6 -10.03 -33.15 -37.77
C ILE A 6 -9.92 -33.06 -36.25
N LEU A 7 -10.23 -34.17 -35.53
CA LEU A 7 -10.09 -34.23 -34.08
C LEU A 7 -8.63 -33.98 -33.61
N ARG A 8 -7.63 -34.57 -34.30
CA ARG A 8 -6.22 -34.36 -33.96
C ARG A 8 -5.80 -32.90 -34.18
N TRP A 9 -6.21 -32.28 -35.28
CA TRP A 9 -5.96 -30.89 -35.55
C TRP A 9 -6.69 -29.98 -34.53
N GLY A 10 -7.92 -30.25 -34.22
CA GLY A 10 -8.70 -29.54 -33.20
C GLY A 10 -8.05 -29.63 -31.81
N ALA A 11 -7.64 -30.82 -31.39
CA ALA A 11 -6.91 -31.02 -30.13
C ALA A 11 -5.57 -30.26 -30.09
N GLY A 12 -4.83 -30.28 -31.23
CA GLY A 12 -3.58 -29.52 -31.35
C GLY A 12 -3.80 -28.02 -31.17
N VAL A 13 -4.82 -27.44 -31.83
CA VAL A 13 -5.14 -26.02 -31.70
C VAL A 13 -5.53 -25.66 -30.26
N VAL A 14 -6.39 -26.46 -29.62
CA VAL A 14 -6.79 -26.24 -28.21
C VAL A 14 -5.57 -26.29 -27.30
N THR A 15 -4.67 -27.25 -27.49
CA THR A 15 -3.43 -27.34 -26.69
C THR A 15 -2.56 -26.08 -26.84
N VAL A 16 -2.36 -25.60 -28.07
CA VAL A 16 -1.59 -24.37 -28.33
C VAL A 16 -2.25 -23.15 -27.65
N CYS A 17 -3.57 -23.02 -27.77
CA CYS A 17 -4.30 -21.93 -27.09
C CYS A 17 -4.16 -21.97 -25.56
N LEU A 18 -4.24 -23.18 -24.97
CA LEU A 18 -4.04 -23.33 -23.52
C LEU A 18 -2.62 -23.00 -23.09
N LEU A 19 -1.60 -23.45 -23.85
CA LEU A 19 -0.22 -23.10 -23.55
C LEU A 19 0.04 -21.59 -23.69
N ALA A 20 -0.52 -20.94 -24.69
CA ALA A 20 -0.43 -19.49 -24.87
C ALA A 20 -1.11 -18.73 -23.72
N LEU A 21 -2.30 -19.20 -23.28
CA LEU A 21 -3.03 -18.63 -22.15
C LEU A 21 -2.22 -18.74 -20.84
N VAL A 22 -1.71 -19.93 -20.52
CA VAL A 22 -0.89 -20.14 -19.32
C VAL A 22 0.42 -19.35 -19.39
N GLY A 23 1.10 -19.36 -20.55
CA GLY A 23 2.33 -18.60 -20.76
C GLY A 23 2.13 -17.09 -20.61
N GLY A 24 1.06 -16.55 -21.21
CA GLY A 24 0.67 -15.15 -21.07
C GLY A 24 0.32 -14.79 -19.62
N SER A 25 -0.42 -15.65 -18.93
CA SER A 25 -0.77 -15.44 -17.51
C SER A 25 0.46 -15.48 -16.60
N LEU A 26 1.43 -16.36 -16.85
CA LEU A 26 2.71 -16.40 -16.11
C LEU A 26 3.54 -15.15 -16.37
N TYR A 27 3.58 -14.68 -17.62
CA TYR A 27 4.26 -13.44 -17.97
C TYR A 27 3.66 -12.24 -17.22
N LEU A 28 2.33 -12.09 -17.25
CA LEU A 28 1.66 -10.99 -16.53
C LEU A 28 1.87 -11.07 -15.01
N LEU A 29 1.83 -12.28 -14.46
CA LEU A 29 2.09 -12.49 -13.03
C LEU A 29 3.54 -12.10 -12.66
N HIS A 30 4.50 -12.44 -13.52
CA HIS A 30 5.89 -12.02 -13.32
C HIS A 30 6.04 -10.50 -13.47
N TYR A 31 5.46 -9.92 -14.52
CA TYR A 31 5.49 -8.49 -14.80
C TYR A 31 4.95 -7.65 -13.65
N SER A 32 3.81 -8.04 -13.08
CA SER A 32 3.15 -7.25 -12.02
C SER A 32 3.68 -7.54 -10.61
N LEU A 33 4.15 -8.74 -10.31
CA LEU A 33 4.56 -9.07 -8.94
C LEU A 33 6.08 -9.17 -8.76
N GLN A 34 6.86 -9.20 -9.84
CA GLN A 34 8.33 -9.30 -9.79
C GLN A 34 9.00 -8.28 -10.73
N PRO A 35 8.67 -6.99 -10.65
CA PRO A 35 9.28 -5.97 -11.50
C PRO A 35 10.76 -5.79 -11.15
N LEU A 36 11.65 -6.12 -12.09
CA LEU A 36 13.11 -6.07 -11.89
C LEU A 36 13.64 -4.67 -11.58
N ALA A 37 13.01 -3.65 -12.13
CA ALA A 37 13.49 -2.26 -12.04
C ALA A 37 13.33 -1.61 -10.66
N THR A 38 12.54 -2.20 -9.76
CA THR A 38 12.08 -1.54 -8.53
C THR A 38 12.70 -2.09 -7.26
N ILE A 39 13.11 -3.35 -7.25
CA ILE A 39 13.73 -3.98 -6.08
C ILE A 39 15.15 -3.43 -5.85
N GLU A 40 15.80 -2.97 -6.92
CA GLU A 40 17.08 -2.27 -6.89
C GLU A 40 16.95 -0.76 -6.64
N ALA A 41 15.76 -0.22 -6.41
CA ALA A 41 15.59 1.18 -6.04
C ALA A 41 16.24 1.42 -4.67
N LYS A 42 17.55 1.54 -4.71
CA LYS A 42 18.39 1.85 -3.57
C LYS A 42 17.89 3.15 -2.95
N ASN A 43 17.90 3.22 -1.65
CA ASN A 43 17.53 4.40 -0.87
C ASN A 43 18.08 5.72 -1.45
N ALA A 44 19.28 5.69 -2.06
CA ALA A 44 19.89 6.86 -2.72
C ALA A 44 19.01 7.48 -3.82
N SER A 45 18.38 6.66 -4.68
CA SER A 45 17.49 7.16 -5.72
C SER A 45 16.17 7.66 -5.15
N SER A 46 15.68 7.05 -4.07
CA SER A 46 14.49 7.49 -3.35
C SER A 46 14.72 8.82 -2.64
N TYR A 47 15.86 9.02 -1.98
CA TYR A 47 16.20 10.32 -1.40
C TYR A 47 16.35 11.41 -2.47
N LYS A 48 16.99 11.10 -3.61
CA LYS A 48 17.08 12.05 -4.72
C LYS A 48 15.70 12.52 -5.17
N TYR A 49 14.82 11.56 -5.48
CA TYR A 49 13.44 11.85 -5.88
C TYR A 49 12.71 12.68 -4.82
N MET A 50 12.79 12.29 -3.53
CA MET A 50 12.11 13.01 -2.45
C MET A 50 12.60 14.45 -2.29
N TYR A 51 13.88 14.72 -2.53
CA TYR A 51 14.43 16.07 -2.44
C TYR A 51 14.14 16.93 -3.67
N GLU A 52 13.90 16.30 -4.84
CA GLU A 52 13.47 16.99 -6.04
C GLU A 52 11.99 17.37 -5.98
N GLU A 53 11.12 16.42 -5.61
CA GLU A 53 9.67 16.64 -5.53
C GLU A 53 9.24 17.37 -4.25
N TYR A 54 9.94 17.17 -3.14
CA TYR A 54 9.63 17.75 -1.83
C TYR A 54 10.86 18.45 -1.21
N PRO A 55 11.33 19.57 -1.79
CA PRO A 55 12.59 20.22 -1.34
C PRO A 55 12.61 20.62 0.14
N PHE A 56 11.46 20.87 0.74
CA PHE A 56 11.30 21.19 2.16
C PHE A 56 11.69 20.05 3.11
N LEU A 57 11.76 18.81 2.62
CA LEU A 57 12.16 17.65 3.44
C LEU A 57 13.64 17.66 3.78
N ARG A 58 14.50 18.16 2.87
CA ARG A 58 15.94 18.05 3.02
C ARG A 58 16.46 18.59 4.36
N PRO A 59 16.11 19.82 4.82
CA PRO A 59 16.59 20.31 6.11
C PRO A 59 16.19 19.45 7.30
N TRP A 60 14.97 18.89 7.26
CA TRP A 60 14.48 18.02 8.32
C TRP A 60 15.19 16.66 8.32
N VAL A 61 15.30 16.01 7.18
CA VAL A 61 16.00 14.71 7.05
C VAL A 61 17.47 14.85 7.42
N ASP A 62 18.15 15.91 6.96
CA ASP A 62 19.53 16.20 7.32
C ASP A 62 19.68 16.42 8.84
N SER A 63 18.69 17.04 9.48
CA SER A 63 18.70 17.21 10.95
C SER A 63 18.54 15.88 11.68
N LEU A 64 17.69 14.98 11.18
CA LEU A 64 17.51 13.65 11.73
C LEU A 64 18.78 12.80 11.59
N HIS A 65 19.44 12.85 10.44
CA HIS A 65 20.72 12.15 10.23
C HIS A 65 21.81 12.66 11.18
N ARG A 66 22.00 14.01 11.28
CA ARG A 66 22.98 14.58 12.21
C ARG A 66 22.73 14.21 13.67
N ALA A 67 21.47 14.08 14.05
CA ALA A 67 21.08 13.70 15.41
C ALA A 67 21.06 12.18 15.65
N GLY A 68 21.28 11.35 14.63
CA GLY A 68 21.07 9.90 14.70
C GLY A 68 19.64 9.52 15.07
N ALA A 69 18.66 10.36 14.67
CA ALA A 69 17.25 10.22 15.04
C ALA A 69 16.43 9.43 14.02
N LEU A 70 16.83 9.41 12.74
CA LEU A 70 16.30 8.46 11.75
C LEU A 70 17.00 7.13 11.96
N ARG A 71 16.24 6.13 12.38
CA ARG A 71 16.77 4.84 12.80
C ARG A 71 16.12 3.70 12.06
N ASP A 72 16.86 2.61 11.95
CA ASP A 72 16.43 1.35 11.35
C ASP A 72 15.96 0.37 12.41
N THR A 73 15.04 -0.50 12.04
CA THR A 73 14.65 -1.68 12.80
C THR A 73 14.28 -2.82 11.86
N SER A 74 14.28 -4.04 12.35
CA SER A 74 13.90 -5.20 11.55
C SER A 74 13.15 -6.25 12.36
N ILE A 75 12.30 -7.00 11.68
CA ILE A 75 11.60 -8.18 12.21
C ILE A 75 11.81 -9.37 11.27
N LEU A 76 11.53 -10.57 11.77
CA LEU A 76 11.35 -11.71 10.88
C LEU A 76 9.91 -11.75 10.40
N GLY A 77 9.71 -11.77 9.10
CA GLY A 77 8.42 -11.96 8.46
C GLY A 77 7.84 -13.34 8.73
N ARG A 78 6.66 -13.59 8.20
CA ARG A 78 5.91 -14.84 8.45
C ARG A 78 6.56 -16.08 7.82
N GLU A 79 7.32 -15.89 6.75
CA GLU A 79 8.04 -16.94 6.04
C GLU A 79 9.53 -17.02 6.47
N GLY A 80 9.92 -16.26 7.53
CA GLY A 80 11.27 -16.24 8.08
C GLY A 80 12.23 -15.24 7.42
N GLU A 81 11.76 -14.43 6.48
CA GLU A 81 12.53 -13.38 5.82
C GLU A 81 12.71 -12.16 6.72
N ARG A 82 13.83 -11.43 6.50
CA ARG A 82 14.08 -10.17 7.20
C ARG A 82 13.25 -9.05 6.56
N LEU A 83 12.39 -8.41 7.35
CA LEU A 83 11.67 -7.21 7.00
C LEU A 83 12.29 -6.00 7.71
N HIS A 84 12.31 -4.85 7.04
CA HIS A 84 12.94 -3.62 7.48
C HIS A 84 11.90 -2.51 7.69
N ALA A 85 12.19 -1.57 8.57
CA ALA A 85 11.45 -0.33 8.72
C ALA A 85 12.37 0.81 9.21
N LEU A 86 12.06 2.03 8.78
CA LEU A 86 12.57 3.26 9.38
C LEU A 86 11.67 3.71 10.53
N TYR A 87 12.25 4.37 11.55
CA TYR A 87 11.45 5.01 12.58
C TYR A 87 12.10 6.29 13.11
N VAL A 88 11.25 7.22 13.56
CA VAL A 88 11.66 8.48 14.18
C VAL A 88 10.80 8.73 15.42
N ARG A 89 11.43 9.06 16.55
CA ARG A 89 10.70 9.53 17.72
C ARG A 89 10.25 10.98 17.51
N ALA A 90 9.12 11.33 18.12
CA ALA A 90 8.66 12.71 18.14
C ALA A 90 9.69 13.64 18.81
N PRO A 91 9.74 14.93 18.42
CA PRO A 91 10.61 15.92 19.04
C PRO A 91 10.37 16.12 20.55
N ARG A 92 9.14 15.85 20.99
CA ARG A 92 8.74 15.87 22.41
C ARG A 92 8.15 14.52 22.78
N PRO A 93 8.30 14.05 24.03
CA PRO A 93 7.67 12.80 24.47
C PRO A 93 6.17 12.81 24.23
N THR A 94 5.66 11.76 23.56
CA THR A 94 4.24 11.57 23.25
C THR A 94 3.92 10.10 23.07
N ASP A 95 2.66 9.73 23.28
CA ASP A 95 2.10 8.42 22.97
C ASP A 95 1.49 8.36 21.54
N ARG A 96 1.39 9.53 20.87
CA ARG A 96 0.85 9.62 19.50
C ARG A 96 1.79 8.98 18.51
N THR A 97 1.30 8.05 17.71
CA THR A 97 2.12 7.23 16.81
C THR A 97 1.44 7.07 15.45
N ALA A 98 2.21 7.19 14.37
CA ALA A 98 1.75 6.88 13.01
C ALA A 98 2.59 5.73 12.43
N VAL A 99 1.91 4.71 11.88
CA VAL A 99 2.51 3.71 10.99
C VAL A 99 2.14 4.09 9.57
N ILE A 100 3.15 4.27 8.70
CA ILE A 100 2.98 4.89 7.38
C ILE A 100 3.39 3.89 6.31
N VAL A 101 2.44 3.48 5.46
CA VAL A 101 2.58 2.35 4.53
C VAL A 101 2.72 2.85 3.09
N HIS A 102 3.80 2.45 2.42
CA HIS A 102 4.16 2.91 1.07
C HIS A 102 3.37 2.21 -0.05
N GLY A 103 3.40 2.80 -1.25
CA GLY A 103 2.77 2.33 -2.47
C GLY A 103 3.53 1.19 -3.19
N TYR A 104 2.97 0.76 -4.32
CA TYR A 104 3.57 -0.22 -5.21
C TYR A 104 4.92 0.27 -5.72
N THR A 105 5.94 -0.61 -5.64
CA THR A 105 7.33 -0.33 -6.07
C THR A 105 8.03 0.82 -5.33
N ASP A 106 7.45 1.29 -4.25
CA ASP A 106 7.97 2.33 -3.38
C ASP A 106 8.78 1.76 -2.18
N ASN A 107 9.13 2.58 -1.22
CA ASN A 107 9.82 2.16 0.00
C ASN A 107 9.59 3.15 1.17
N ALA A 108 10.12 2.83 2.34
CA ALA A 108 10.03 3.65 3.53
C ALA A 108 10.56 5.09 3.33
N VAL A 109 11.64 5.26 2.55
CA VAL A 109 12.23 6.60 2.27
C VAL A 109 11.25 7.49 1.52
N ARG A 110 10.50 6.92 0.56
CA ARG A 110 9.51 7.66 -0.21
C ARG A 110 8.33 8.15 0.64
N MET A 111 8.08 7.51 1.78
CA MET A 111 7.03 7.94 2.72
C MET A 111 7.51 9.00 3.72
N LEU A 112 8.75 9.47 3.64
CA LEU A 112 9.23 10.55 4.51
C LEU A 112 8.45 11.85 4.34
N MET A 113 7.76 12.07 3.21
CA MET A 113 6.88 13.22 3.03
C MET A 113 5.67 13.18 3.99
N ILE A 114 5.03 12.03 4.16
CA ILE A 114 3.99 11.82 5.17
C ILE A 114 4.60 11.70 6.57
N GLY A 115 5.82 11.15 6.67
CA GLY A 115 6.61 11.17 7.90
C GLY A 115 6.84 12.59 8.42
N TYR A 116 7.11 13.56 7.54
CA TYR A 116 7.23 14.98 7.88
C TYR A 116 5.92 15.54 8.46
N LEU A 117 4.80 15.31 7.77
CA LEU A 117 3.47 15.70 8.26
C LEU A 117 3.25 15.20 9.70
N TYR A 118 3.43 13.92 9.95
CA TYR A 118 3.16 13.38 11.28
C TYR A 118 4.22 13.79 12.31
N ASN A 119 5.51 13.65 11.99
CA ASN A 119 6.57 13.86 12.98
C ASN A 119 6.86 15.34 13.21
N ARG A 120 7.02 16.12 12.12
CA ARG A 120 7.43 17.52 12.20
C ARG A 120 6.28 18.46 12.48
N ASP A 121 5.16 18.28 11.74
CA ASP A 121 4.04 19.20 11.81
C ASP A 121 3.06 18.82 12.95
N LEU A 122 2.78 17.53 13.16
CA LEU A 122 1.81 17.07 14.16
C LEU A 122 2.45 16.49 15.44
N GLY A 123 3.78 16.29 15.50
CA GLY A 123 4.47 15.84 16.72
C GLY A 123 4.25 14.37 17.09
N PHE A 124 4.11 13.47 16.12
CA PHE A 124 3.95 12.03 16.31
C PHE A 124 5.28 11.27 16.29
N ASN A 125 5.37 10.16 16.98
CA ASN A 125 6.32 9.10 16.64
C ASN A 125 5.89 8.47 15.31
N ILE A 126 6.84 8.10 14.47
CA ILE A 126 6.55 7.48 13.17
C ILE A 126 7.33 6.18 12.97
N LEU A 127 6.69 5.22 12.33
CA LEU A 127 7.32 4.00 11.81
C LEU A 127 6.89 3.82 10.35
N LEU A 128 7.86 3.59 9.47
CA LEU A 128 7.68 3.46 8.02
C LEU A 128 8.25 2.10 7.60
N PRO A 129 7.44 1.05 7.46
CA PRO A 129 7.92 -0.25 7.02
C PRO A 129 8.24 -0.24 5.52
N ASP A 130 9.30 -0.94 5.14
CA ASP A 130 9.43 -1.50 3.80
C ASP A 130 8.56 -2.76 3.74
N LEU A 131 7.56 -2.79 2.87
CA LEU A 131 6.72 -3.95 2.68
C LEU A 131 7.54 -5.12 2.11
N TYR A 132 6.99 -6.33 2.18
CA TYR A 132 7.63 -7.52 1.64
C TYR A 132 8.07 -7.30 0.18
N TYR A 133 9.33 -7.63 -0.14
CA TYR A 133 9.92 -7.47 -1.47
C TYR A 133 10.09 -6.01 -1.93
N HIS A 134 10.17 -5.05 -0.98
CA HIS A 134 10.42 -3.63 -1.25
C HIS A 134 11.55 -3.09 -0.38
N GLY A 135 12.20 -2.02 -0.83
CA GLY A 135 13.25 -1.33 -0.07
C GLY A 135 14.34 -2.28 0.41
N GLU A 136 14.55 -2.32 1.73
CA GLU A 136 15.51 -3.22 2.38
C GLU A 136 14.88 -4.51 2.93
N SER A 137 13.58 -4.71 2.72
CA SER A 137 12.89 -5.94 3.09
C SER A 137 13.15 -7.04 2.08
N ALA A 138 13.47 -8.23 2.57
CA ALA A 138 13.57 -9.42 1.74
C ALA A 138 12.21 -9.86 1.21
N GLY A 139 12.21 -10.73 0.19
CA GLY A 139 10.98 -11.25 -0.39
C GLY A 139 11.21 -11.91 -1.75
N ARG A 140 10.13 -12.36 -2.38
CA ARG A 140 10.17 -13.05 -3.69
C ARG A 140 9.19 -12.46 -4.70
N ALA A 141 8.18 -11.75 -4.23
CA ALA A 141 7.17 -11.13 -5.07
C ALA A 141 6.34 -10.13 -4.26
N ILE A 142 5.88 -9.07 -4.88
CA ILE A 142 4.96 -8.09 -4.31
C ILE A 142 3.65 -8.78 -3.95
N GLN A 143 3.07 -8.46 -2.80
CA GLN A 143 1.89 -9.13 -2.26
C GLN A 143 0.62 -8.27 -2.37
N MET A 144 0.73 -7.11 -3.02
CA MET A 144 -0.39 -6.19 -3.29
C MET A 144 -1.26 -5.90 -2.06
N GLY A 145 -0.63 -5.72 -0.91
CA GLY A 145 -1.31 -5.45 0.36
C GLY A 145 -1.90 -6.67 1.06
N TRP A 146 -2.19 -7.76 0.35
CA TRP A 146 -2.96 -8.86 0.93
C TRP A 146 -2.25 -9.61 2.05
N LYS A 147 -1.06 -10.12 1.80
CA LYS A 147 -0.24 -10.71 2.87
C LYS A 147 0.49 -9.64 3.68
N ASP A 148 0.89 -8.54 3.03
CA ASP A 148 1.53 -7.39 3.68
C ASP A 148 0.73 -6.86 4.86
N ARG A 149 -0.63 -6.92 4.83
CA ARG A 149 -1.47 -6.50 5.95
C ARG A 149 -1.12 -7.21 7.26
N LEU A 150 -0.70 -8.46 7.18
CA LEU A 150 -0.34 -9.25 8.36
C LEU A 150 1.04 -8.86 8.91
N ASP A 151 1.96 -8.43 8.05
CA ASP A 151 3.24 -7.89 8.46
C ASP A 151 3.07 -6.47 9.02
N VAL A 152 2.17 -5.66 8.44
CA VAL A 152 1.83 -4.34 8.98
C VAL A 152 1.23 -4.44 10.39
N LEU A 153 0.36 -5.41 10.67
CA LEU A 153 -0.13 -5.65 12.04
C LEU A 153 1.04 -5.90 13.02
N ARG A 154 2.05 -6.67 12.62
CA ARG A 154 3.26 -6.88 13.43
C ARG A 154 4.08 -5.60 13.58
N TRP A 155 4.20 -4.80 12.53
CA TRP A 155 4.86 -3.50 12.58
C TRP A 155 4.14 -2.53 13.54
N MET A 156 2.82 -2.59 13.62
CA MET A 156 2.04 -1.83 14.60
C MET A 156 2.36 -2.26 16.04
N GLU A 157 2.54 -3.56 16.30
CA GLU A 157 2.98 -4.07 17.60
C GLU A 157 4.41 -3.60 17.94
N VAL A 158 5.32 -3.67 16.97
CA VAL A 158 6.69 -3.17 17.10
C VAL A 158 6.70 -1.67 17.40
N ALA A 159 5.93 -0.88 16.66
CA ALA A 159 5.79 0.57 16.90
C ALA A 159 5.26 0.85 18.32
N ASN A 160 4.23 0.11 18.76
CA ASN A 160 3.73 0.24 20.13
C ASN A 160 4.83 -0.02 21.16
N GLY A 161 5.60 -1.09 21.00
CA GLY A 161 6.71 -1.45 21.90
C GLY A 161 7.84 -0.40 21.87
N LEU A 162 8.29 0.02 20.68
CA LEU A 162 9.34 1.01 20.49
C LEU A 162 9.01 2.37 21.15
N PHE A 163 7.73 2.75 21.15
CA PHE A 163 7.27 4.06 21.62
C PHE A 163 6.62 4.00 23.02
N GLY A 164 6.90 2.96 23.81
CA GLY A 164 6.59 2.92 25.25
C GLY A 164 5.40 2.03 25.65
N GLY A 165 4.83 1.24 24.76
CA GLY A 165 3.83 0.21 25.04
C GLY A 165 2.39 0.71 25.31
N ARG A 166 2.17 2.02 25.24
CA ARG A 166 0.87 2.69 25.46
C ARG A 166 0.56 3.73 24.42
N THR A 167 0.79 3.40 23.15
CA THR A 167 0.59 4.34 22.05
C THR A 167 -0.90 4.54 21.73
N ARG A 168 -1.20 5.68 21.11
CA ARG A 168 -2.44 5.94 20.36
C ARG A 168 -2.05 6.06 18.90
N MET A 169 -2.53 5.13 18.08
CA MET A 169 -1.96 4.87 16.76
C MET A 169 -2.94 5.17 15.63
N VAL A 170 -2.45 5.87 14.61
CA VAL A 170 -3.05 5.95 13.28
C VAL A 170 -2.23 5.11 12.30
N VAL A 171 -2.89 4.46 11.36
CA VAL A 171 -2.25 3.82 10.20
C VAL A 171 -2.63 4.60 8.96
N HIS A 172 -1.62 5.04 8.20
CA HIS A 172 -1.80 5.86 7.02
C HIS A 172 -1.09 5.22 5.83
N GLY A 173 -1.78 5.03 4.72
CA GLY A 173 -1.20 4.46 3.50
C GLY A 173 -1.54 5.25 2.26
N ILE A 174 -0.67 5.16 1.24
CA ILE A 174 -0.87 5.77 -0.08
C ILE A 174 -0.86 4.66 -1.15
N SER A 175 -1.79 4.69 -2.10
CA SER A 175 -1.88 3.77 -3.23
C SER A 175 -2.01 2.30 -2.77
N MET A 176 -1.10 1.40 -3.17
CA MET A 176 -1.03 0.04 -2.61
C MET A 176 -0.93 0.06 -1.06
N GLY A 177 -0.26 1.06 -0.49
CA GLY A 177 -0.22 1.27 0.97
C GLY A 177 -1.58 1.61 1.56
N ALA A 178 -2.40 2.39 0.85
CA ALA A 178 -3.79 2.68 1.23
C ALA A 178 -4.65 1.42 1.16
N ALA A 179 -4.53 0.64 0.09
CA ALA A 179 -5.18 -0.67 -0.02
C ALA A 179 -4.75 -1.60 1.12
N THR A 180 -3.44 -1.64 1.44
CA THR A 180 -2.90 -2.39 2.58
C THR A 180 -3.52 -1.91 3.90
N THR A 181 -3.59 -0.59 4.12
CA THR A 181 -4.20 0.04 5.32
C THR A 181 -5.67 -0.34 5.45
N MET A 182 -6.43 -0.30 4.35
CA MET A 182 -7.81 -0.78 4.34
C MET A 182 -7.91 -2.28 4.62
N MET A 183 -7.00 -3.09 4.08
CA MET A 183 -6.96 -4.53 4.36
C MET A 183 -6.59 -4.83 5.81
N VAL A 184 -5.68 -4.05 6.42
CA VAL A 184 -5.36 -4.09 7.86
C VAL A 184 -6.60 -3.76 8.69
N SER A 185 -7.36 -2.75 8.30
CA SER A 185 -8.50 -2.24 9.08
C SER A 185 -9.61 -3.26 9.30
N GLY A 186 -9.74 -4.26 8.41
CA GLY A 186 -10.70 -5.35 8.52
C GLY A 186 -10.26 -6.52 9.40
N GLU A 187 -9.02 -6.52 9.89
CA GLU A 187 -8.49 -7.49 10.85
C GLU A 187 -8.84 -7.07 12.29
N VAL A 188 -8.63 -7.97 13.26
CA VAL A 188 -8.82 -7.66 14.68
C VAL A 188 -7.81 -6.59 15.11
N GLN A 189 -8.31 -5.45 15.61
CA GLN A 189 -7.47 -4.33 16.02
C GLN A 189 -7.15 -4.35 17.50
N GLN A 190 -5.93 -3.97 17.83
CA GLN A 190 -5.50 -3.76 19.22
C GLN A 190 -6.06 -2.43 19.76
N PRO A 191 -6.28 -2.31 21.08
CA PRO A 191 -6.87 -1.10 21.67
C PRO A 191 -6.11 0.20 21.45
N TYR A 192 -4.82 0.12 21.10
CA TYR A 192 -4.01 1.31 20.81
C TYR A 192 -4.26 1.88 19.40
N VAL A 193 -4.91 1.15 18.49
CA VAL A 193 -5.28 1.65 17.16
C VAL A 193 -6.53 2.50 17.29
N ARG A 194 -6.51 3.71 16.73
CA ARG A 194 -7.58 4.69 16.89
C ARG A 194 -8.31 5.04 15.60
N CYS A 195 -7.59 5.18 14.51
CA CYS A 195 -8.15 5.54 13.22
C CYS A 195 -7.23 5.13 12.07
N PHE A 196 -7.76 5.23 10.86
CA PHE A 196 -7.06 4.95 9.61
C PHE A 196 -7.17 6.14 8.65
N VAL A 197 -6.14 6.33 7.83
CA VAL A 197 -6.14 7.27 6.70
C VAL A 197 -5.71 6.49 5.46
N GLU A 198 -6.51 6.53 4.42
CA GLU A 198 -6.17 5.95 3.13
C GLU A 198 -6.19 7.04 2.06
N ASP A 199 -5.20 7.05 1.16
CA ASP A 199 -5.08 7.97 0.04
C ASP A 199 -4.88 7.19 -1.24
N CYS A 200 -5.83 7.30 -2.17
CA CYS A 200 -5.89 6.69 -3.49
C CYS A 200 -5.74 5.15 -3.53
N GLY A 201 -6.37 4.44 -2.58
CA GLY A 201 -6.38 2.99 -2.57
C GLY A 201 -7.41 2.36 -3.49
N TYR A 202 -7.16 1.11 -3.95
CA TYR A 202 -8.04 0.37 -4.85
C TYR A 202 -9.03 -0.55 -4.12
N THR A 203 -10.14 -0.87 -4.81
CA THR A 203 -11.22 -1.76 -4.31
C THR A 203 -10.75 -3.20 -4.11
N SER A 204 -9.98 -3.72 -5.05
CA SER A 204 -9.39 -5.06 -5.00
C SER A 204 -8.22 -5.17 -5.99
N VAL A 205 -7.34 -6.14 -5.76
CA VAL A 205 -6.27 -6.45 -6.72
C VAL A 205 -6.85 -6.91 -8.05
N TRP A 206 -8.02 -7.57 -8.03
CA TRP A 206 -8.71 -7.95 -9.25
C TRP A 206 -9.11 -6.74 -10.09
N ASP A 207 -9.74 -5.74 -9.48
CA ASP A 207 -10.25 -4.56 -10.20
C ASP A 207 -9.09 -3.73 -10.75
N GLU A 208 -8.03 -3.55 -9.96
CA GLU A 208 -6.83 -2.84 -10.38
C GLU A 208 -6.14 -3.56 -11.55
N PHE A 209 -5.90 -4.86 -11.45
CA PHE A 209 -5.26 -5.61 -12.53
C PHE A 209 -6.14 -5.75 -13.79
N ALA A 210 -7.46 -5.79 -13.63
CA ALA A 210 -8.38 -5.81 -14.77
C ALA A 210 -8.34 -4.47 -15.53
N LYS A 211 -8.22 -3.36 -14.81
CA LYS A 211 -8.05 -2.02 -15.37
C LYS A 211 -6.70 -1.92 -16.08
N GLU A 212 -5.60 -2.24 -15.41
CA GLU A 212 -4.25 -2.18 -15.97
C GLU A 212 -4.08 -3.09 -17.20
N LEU A 213 -4.66 -4.30 -17.17
CA LEU A 213 -4.62 -5.21 -18.32
C LEU A 213 -5.32 -4.61 -19.55
N ARG A 214 -6.42 -3.90 -19.34
CA ARG A 214 -7.15 -3.22 -20.43
C ARG A 214 -6.39 -2.02 -20.96
N GLU A 215 -5.81 -1.21 -20.09
CA GLU A 215 -5.15 0.04 -20.49
C GLU A 215 -3.77 -0.20 -21.10
N GLN A 216 -2.94 -1.04 -20.49
CA GLN A 216 -1.58 -1.27 -20.96
C GLN A 216 -1.50 -2.28 -22.12
N PHE A 217 -2.34 -3.32 -22.09
CA PHE A 217 -2.25 -4.42 -23.05
C PHE A 217 -3.44 -4.51 -24.01
N HIS A 218 -4.50 -3.71 -23.79
CA HIS A 218 -5.75 -3.75 -24.57
C HIS A 218 -6.42 -5.12 -24.57
N LEU A 219 -6.26 -5.88 -23.47
CA LEU A 219 -6.78 -7.23 -23.33
C LEU A 219 -7.97 -7.28 -22.33
N PRO A 220 -8.95 -8.16 -22.56
CA PRO A 220 -10.02 -8.39 -21.61
C PRO A 220 -9.52 -9.18 -20.38
N ALA A 221 -10.16 -8.97 -19.22
CA ALA A 221 -9.80 -9.70 -18.01
C ALA A 221 -9.97 -11.23 -18.17
N PHE A 222 -11.12 -11.67 -18.71
CA PHE A 222 -11.37 -13.10 -18.96
C PHE A 222 -10.81 -13.55 -20.32
N PRO A 223 -10.16 -14.71 -20.38
CA PRO A 223 -9.85 -15.68 -19.31
C PRO A 223 -8.47 -15.43 -18.65
N LEU A 224 -7.68 -14.47 -19.12
CA LEU A 224 -6.26 -14.32 -18.82
C LEU A 224 -6.02 -14.01 -17.34
N LEU A 225 -6.81 -13.06 -16.80
CA LEU A 225 -6.68 -12.65 -15.39
C LEU A 225 -7.16 -13.75 -14.44
N ASP A 226 -8.18 -14.55 -14.82
CA ASP A 226 -8.64 -15.70 -14.02
C ASP A 226 -7.54 -16.77 -13.90
N VAL A 227 -6.86 -17.07 -15.00
CA VAL A 227 -5.74 -18.03 -14.99
C VAL A 227 -4.56 -17.46 -14.20
N ALA A 228 -4.21 -16.17 -14.39
CA ALA A 228 -3.16 -15.51 -13.62
C ALA A 228 -3.45 -15.52 -12.11
N SER A 229 -4.70 -15.23 -11.71
CA SER A 229 -5.15 -15.29 -10.32
C SER A 229 -5.05 -16.70 -9.73
N GLY A 230 -5.44 -17.73 -10.49
CA GLY A 230 -5.28 -19.14 -10.09
C GLY A 230 -3.80 -19.52 -9.91
N LEU A 231 -2.94 -19.12 -10.86
CA LEU A 231 -1.49 -19.35 -10.77
C LEU A 231 -0.86 -18.60 -9.59
N CYS A 232 -1.34 -17.40 -9.27
CA CYS A 232 -0.94 -16.67 -8.06
C CYS A 232 -1.29 -17.47 -6.81
N GLY A 233 -2.50 -18.05 -6.75
CA GLY A 233 -2.93 -18.94 -5.68
C GLY A 233 -1.98 -20.11 -5.47
N VAL A 234 -1.57 -20.78 -6.55
CA VAL A 234 -0.65 -21.92 -6.50
C VAL A 234 0.77 -21.50 -6.13
N LYS A 235 1.28 -20.40 -6.71
CA LYS A 235 2.68 -19.99 -6.56
C LYS A 235 2.95 -19.19 -5.29
N PHE A 236 2.01 -18.32 -4.89
CA PHE A 236 2.21 -17.34 -3.81
C PHE A 236 1.20 -17.51 -2.66
N GLY A 237 0.21 -18.40 -2.79
CA GLY A 237 -0.76 -18.74 -1.75
C GLY A 237 -1.81 -17.66 -1.50
N TRP A 238 -2.19 -16.87 -2.53
CA TRP A 238 -3.29 -15.92 -2.50
C TRP A 238 -3.83 -15.63 -3.90
N THR A 239 -5.07 -15.17 -4.01
CA THR A 239 -5.74 -14.87 -5.27
C THR A 239 -6.13 -13.39 -5.37
N PHE A 240 -6.26 -12.87 -6.60
CA PHE A 240 -6.59 -11.46 -6.82
C PHE A 240 -7.97 -11.07 -6.27
N ARG A 241 -8.93 -12.02 -6.26
CA ARG A 241 -10.30 -11.76 -5.78
C ARG A 241 -10.42 -11.83 -4.25
N GLU A 242 -9.52 -12.55 -3.56
CA GLU A 242 -9.52 -12.52 -2.09
C GLU A 242 -8.83 -11.27 -1.55
N ALA A 243 -7.84 -10.74 -2.29
CA ALA A 243 -7.14 -9.51 -1.96
C ALA A 243 -8.03 -8.29 -2.26
N SER A 244 -8.96 -8.01 -1.35
CA SER A 244 -10.01 -7.00 -1.52
C SER A 244 -10.08 -6.04 -0.35
N SER A 245 -9.72 -4.77 -0.61
CA SER A 245 -9.91 -3.66 0.32
C SER A 245 -11.38 -3.45 0.63
N LEU A 246 -12.25 -3.59 -0.38
CA LEU A 246 -13.70 -3.44 -0.24
C LEU A 246 -14.31 -4.40 0.80
N LYS A 247 -13.89 -5.68 0.77
CA LYS A 247 -14.35 -6.67 1.75
C LYS A 247 -13.83 -6.40 3.15
N GLN A 248 -12.64 -5.82 3.26
CA GLN A 248 -11.99 -5.55 4.53
C GLN A 248 -12.53 -4.26 5.16
N VAL A 249 -12.70 -3.16 4.43
CA VAL A 249 -13.24 -1.93 5.01
C VAL A 249 -14.68 -2.12 5.51
N ALA A 250 -15.45 -3.00 4.89
CA ALA A 250 -16.81 -3.36 5.34
C ALA A 250 -16.83 -3.98 6.76
N ARG A 251 -15.69 -4.43 7.25
CA ARG A 251 -15.53 -5.02 8.60
C ARG A 251 -14.89 -4.04 9.59
N CYS A 252 -14.42 -2.88 9.11
CA CYS A 252 -13.71 -1.91 9.94
C CYS A 252 -14.67 -1.10 10.82
N GLY A 253 -14.58 -1.29 12.14
CA GLY A 253 -15.36 -0.50 13.11
C GLY A 253 -14.72 0.83 13.52
N LEU A 254 -13.42 1.05 13.23
CA LEU A 254 -12.71 2.26 13.63
C LEU A 254 -12.87 3.39 12.60
N PRO A 255 -12.75 4.66 12.99
CA PRO A 255 -12.84 5.80 12.09
C PRO A 255 -11.85 5.74 10.92
N MET A 256 -12.26 6.18 9.73
CA MET A 256 -11.42 6.19 8.54
C MET A 256 -11.61 7.47 7.70
N LEU A 257 -10.51 8.10 7.33
CA LEU A 257 -10.47 9.17 6.33
C LEU A 257 -10.06 8.58 4.98
N PHE A 258 -10.89 8.84 3.97
CA PHE A 258 -10.65 8.51 2.56
C PHE A 258 -10.24 9.77 1.83
N ILE A 259 -9.12 9.70 1.10
CA ILE A 259 -8.59 10.78 0.27
C ILE A 259 -8.41 10.23 -1.13
N HIS A 260 -8.77 10.99 -2.17
CA HIS A 260 -8.55 10.55 -3.55
C HIS A 260 -8.53 11.77 -4.49
N GLY A 261 -7.59 11.79 -5.44
CA GLY A 261 -7.58 12.82 -6.49
C GLY A 261 -8.70 12.61 -7.51
N ASP A 262 -9.34 13.68 -7.99
CA ASP A 262 -10.38 13.57 -9.01
C ASP A 262 -9.84 13.39 -10.43
N ALA A 263 -8.53 13.59 -10.63
CA ALA A 263 -7.81 13.34 -11.87
C ALA A 263 -6.94 12.07 -11.82
N ASP A 264 -7.17 11.18 -10.85
CA ASP A 264 -6.45 9.92 -10.74
C ASP A 264 -6.96 8.93 -11.80
N ASP A 265 -6.12 8.62 -12.77
CA ASP A 265 -6.35 7.65 -13.83
C ASP A 265 -5.62 6.32 -13.62
N TYR A 266 -4.65 6.27 -12.68
CA TYR A 266 -3.92 5.03 -12.34
C TYR A 266 -4.74 4.15 -11.41
N VAL A 267 -5.18 4.65 -10.24
CA VAL A 267 -6.27 4.07 -9.44
C VAL A 267 -7.49 4.98 -9.62
N PRO A 268 -8.41 4.64 -10.53
CA PRO A 268 -9.47 5.59 -10.90
C PRO A 268 -10.31 6.04 -9.72
N THR A 269 -10.60 7.34 -9.66
CA THR A 269 -11.35 7.98 -8.56
C THR A 269 -12.65 7.28 -8.21
N TRP A 270 -13.31 6.61 -9.17
CA TRP A 270 -14.55 5.88 -8.90
C TRP A 270 -14.37 4.78 -7.85
N MET A 271 -13.14 4.26 -7.65
CA MET A 271 -12.88 3.17 -6.68
C MET A 271 -13.08 3.61 -5.23
N VAL A 272 -12.90 4.88 -4.90
CA VAL A 272 -13.09 5.35 -3.54
C VAL A 272 -14.55 5.33 -3.09
N TYR A 273 -15.50 5.53 -4.00
CA TYR A 273 -16.92 5.62 -3.63
C TYR A 273 -17.48 4.31 -3.04
N PRO A 274 -17.35 3.12 -3.70
CA PRO A 274 -17.77 1.87 -3.10
C PRO A 274 -17.01 1.53 -1.81
N LEU A 275 -15.72 1.92 -1.68
CA LEU A 275 -14.95 1.75 -0.45
C LEU A 275 -15.55 2.57 0.69
N TYR A 276 -15.80 3.85 0.42
CA TYR A 276 -16.44 4.77 1.36
C TYR A 276 -17.84 4.25 1.76
N ASP A 277 -18.66 3.86 0.79
CA ASP A 277 -20.03 3.39 1.05
C ASP A 277 -20.04 2.13 1.91
N ALA A 278 -19.16 1.17 1.64
CA ALA A 278 -19.07 -0.09 2.37
C ALA A 278 -18.55 0.03 3.81
N LYS A 279 -17.79 1.10 4.12
CA LYS A 279 -17.21 1.34 5.45
C LYS A 279 -18.32 1.70 6.48
N PRO A 280 -18.54 0.88 7.52
CA PRO A 280 -19.49 1.21 8.57
C PRO A 280 -18.94 2.25 9.56
N GLY A 281 -19.82 2.96 10.25
CA GLY A 281 -19.48 3.90 11.33
C GLY A 281 -18.81 5.17 10.83
N GLU A 282 -17.95 5.78 11.67
CA GLU A 282 -17.35 7.08 11.39
C GLU A 282 -16.39 7.05 10.21
N LYS A 283 -16.62 7.93 9.25
CA LYS A 283 -15.85 8.06 8.02
C LYS A 283 -15.95 9.44 7.42
N GLU A 284 -14.90 9.86 6.75
CA GLU A 284 -14.85 11.10 5.97
C GLU A 284 -14.30 10.82 4.59
N LEU A 285 -14.74 11.59 3.61
CA LEU A 285 -14.27 11.57 2.24
C LEU A 285 -13.81 12.95 1.81
N TRP A 286 -12.60 13.01 1.29
CA TRP A 286 -12.09 14.20 0.62
C TRP A 286 -11.62 13.86 -0.79
N ILE A 287 -12.33 14.37 -1.78
CA ILE A 287 -11.90 14.34 -3.18
C ILE A 287 -11.04 15.58 -3.42
N VAL A 288 -9.80 15.36 -3.86
CA VAL A 288 -8.80 16.41 -4.06
C VAL A 288 -8.87 16.93 -5.49
N PRO A 289 -9.30 18.19 -5.71
CA PRO A 289 -9.48 18.71 -7.06
C PRO A 289 -8.15 18.78 -7.83
N GLY A 290 -8.15 18.22 -9.05
CA GLY A 290 -7.02 18.23 -9.97
C GLY A 290 -5.87 17.29 -9.63
N ALA A 291 -5.87 16.64 -8.47
CA ALA A 291 -4.80 15.75 -8.08
C ALA A 291 -4.84 14.44 -8.90
N THR A 292 -3.69 14.07 -9.44
CA THR A 292 -3.46 12.77 -10.08
C THR A 292 -3.05 11.72 -9.04
N HIS A 293 -2.70 10.51 -9.49
CA HIS A 293 -2.36 9.40 -8.59
C HIS A 293 -1.26 9.73 -7.58
N ALA A 294 -1.55 9.57 -6.30
CA ALA A 294 -0.65 9.78 -5.17
C ALA A 294 -0.09 11.23 -5.04
N MET A 295 -0.71 12.22 -5.72
CA MET A 295 -0.26 13.61 -5.70
C MET A 295 -1.06 14.51 -4.75
N SER A 296 -2.06 13.98 -4.03
CA SER A 296 -2.91 14.76 -3.13
C SER A 296 -2.10 15.60 -2.12
N TYR A 297 -1.09 15.00 -1.48
CA TYR A 297 -0.22 15.71 -0.54
C TYR A 297 0.73 16.69 -1.23
N HIS A 298 1.25 16.34 -2.40
CA HIS A 298 2.12 17.21 -3.18
C HIS A 298 1.40 18.49 -3.59
N ASP A 299 0.22 18.36 -4.18
CA ASP A 299 -0.53 19.46 -4.80
C ASP A 299 -1.25 20.34 -3.76
N GLN A 300 -1.69 19.76 -2.63
CA GLN A 300 -2.51 20.42 -1.63
C GLN A 300 -1.93 20.29 -0.21
N ARG A 301 -0.61 20.40 -0.06
CA ARG A 301 0.12 20.08 1.17
C ARG A 301 -0.47 20.69 2.43
N GLU A 302 -0.78 21.98 2.43
CA GLU A 302 -1.30 22.69 3.62
C GLU A 302 -2.69 22.18 3.99
N GLU A 303 -3.57 22.05 3.01
CA GLU A 303 -4.94 21.56 3.21
C GLU A 303 -4.94 20.07 3.61
N TYR A 304 -4.06 19.27 3.00
CA TYR A 304 -3.88 17.87 3.35
C TYR A 304 -3.43 17.72 4.81
N THR A 305 -2.41 18.49 5.23
CA THR A 305 -1.92 18.50 6.61
C THR A 305 -3.01 18.94 7.59
N ARG A 306 -3.77 19.97 7.24
CA ARG A 306 -4.89 20.46 8.05
C ARG A 306 -5.98 19.39 8.23
N ARG A 307 -6.46 18.78 7.11
CA ARG A 307 -7.54 17.78 7.15
C ARG A 307 -7.12 16.52 7.88
N VAL A 308 -5.92 15.97 7.58
CA VAL A 308 -5.39 14.81 8.29
C VAL A 308 -5.21 15.13 9.77
N GLY A 309 -4.66 16.31 10.11
CA GLY A 309 -4.46 16.75 11.48
C GLY A 309 -5.78 16.89 12.24
N GLU A 310 -6.80 17.51 11.65
CA GLU A 310 -8.13 17.64 12.24
C GLU A 310 -8.83 16.30 12.44
N PHE A 311 -8.78 15.42 11.41
CA PHE A 311 -9.36 14.08 11.51
C PHE A 311 -8.69 13.28 12.61
N VAL A 312 -7.35 13.12 12.54
CA VAL A 312 -6.59 12.32 13.50
C VAL A 312 -6.66 12.91 14.91
N GLY A 313 -6.67 14.25 15.04
CA GLY A 313 -6.76 14.96 16.33
C GLY A 313 -8.03 14.67 17.12
N ARG A 314 -9.15 14.32 16.46
CA ARG A 314 -10.38 13.90 17.15
C ARG A 314 -10.25 12.57 17.87
N TYR A 315 -9.43 11.64 17.35
CA TYR A 315 -9.28 10.29 17.90
C TYR A 315 -7.97 10.10 18.66
N ILE A 316 -6.98 10.98 18.40
CA ILE A 316 -5.65 11.00 19.00
C ILE A 316 -5.32 12.46 19.42
N PRO A 317 -6.07 13.05 20.36
CA PRO A 317 -5.83 14.44 20.77
C PRO A 317 -4.46 14.65 21.40
N GLU A 318 -3.99 15.90 21.42
CA GLU A 318 -2.85 16.30 22.27
C GLU A 318 -3.25 16.16 23.75
N ASN A 319 -2.29 15.73 24.58
CA ASN A 319 -2.49 15.65 26.03
C ASN A 319 -2.27 17.02 26.67
#